data_202ef4f1bcc7e4ef7b904fba1a462264
#
_entry.id   202ef4f1bcc7e4ef7b904fba1a462264
#
_cell.length_a   1.000
_cell.length_b   1.000
_cell.length_c   1.000
_cell.angle_alpha   90.00
_cell.angle_beta   90.00
_cell.angle_gamma   90.00
#
_symmetry.space_group_name_H-M   'P 1'
#
loop_
_entity.id
_entity.type
_entity.pdbx_description
1 polymer ?
#
loop_
_entity_poly.entity_id
_entity_poly.type
_entity_poly.pdbx_seq_one_letter_code
_entity_poly.pdbx_strand_id
1 'polypeptide(L)'
;MLDKFKIGHFTDETNGTGVTAIICEDGAVGGVSVRGAAPATRETDLLSPEKTVEKVNAVVLSGGSAFGLEASCGVMQYLAEQGKGFKVGKQVVPIVVGASIFDLEYKNFAFPDKAAGYSAAKNAKENDFSSGNIGAGTGATVGKLLGMECAAKAGLGVASVTINGAEVAVISVVNALGDVVDNGKIIAGIKSPDGRFLDSLKVFTAGTIGQHGANTTIGCVLTNAKITKVQANRLADLAHDGLARAISPSHTNFDGDAYFALASNEKSIEFNILTALVPQLTEKSIHAAVTGQSNLTQKKTDKLIFGIFQKMWK
;
A
#
# COMPACT_ATOMS: atom_id res chain seq x y z
N MET A 1 12.14 6.73 -14.27
CA MET A 1 11.30 5.60 -13.83
C MET A 1 11.81 5.05 -12.50
N LEU A 2 10.97 4.45 -11.69
CA LEU A 2 11.34 3.84 -10.39
C LEU A 2 12.09 2.51 -10.60
N ASP A 3 13.12 2.52 -11.46
CA ASP A 3 13.82 1.34 -12.00
C ASP A 3 14.55 0.51 -10.91
N LYS A 4 14.74 1.09 -9.73
CA LYS A 4 15.32 0.38 -8.58
C LYS A 4 14.30 -0.49 -7.83
N PHE A 5 13.01 -0.33 -8.15
CA PHE A 5 11.94 -1.11 -7.54
C PHE A 5 11.39 -2.13 -8.54
N LYS A 6 11.37 -3.39 -8.10
CA LYS A 6 10.72 -4.49 -8.81
C LYS A 6 9.48 -4.89 -8.04
N ILE A 7 8.36 -5.05 -8.73
CA ILE A 7 7.10 -5.45 -8.14
C ILE A 7 6.71 -6.81 -8.72
N GLY A 8 6.34 -7.74 -7.84
CA GLY A 8 5.89 -9.04 -8.27
C GLY A 8 4.71 -9.53 -7.46
N HIS A 9 3.92 -10.38 -8.08
CA HIS A 9 2.66 -10.87 -7.53
C HIS A 9 2.60 -12.38 -7.53
N PHE A 10 1.97 -12.92 -6.49
CA PHE A 10 1.38 -14.25 -6.45
C PHE A 10 -0.13 -14.06 -6.25
N THR A 11 -0.94 -14.63 -7.13
CA THR A 11 -2.39 -14.49 -7.14
C THR A 11 -3.03 -15.87 -7.06
N ASP A 12 -3.78 -16.14 -6.01
CA ASP A 12 -4.60 -17.32 -5.84
C ASP A 12 -6.08 -16.96 -6.03
N GLU A 13 -6.52 -16.97 -7.28
CA GLU A 13 -7.91 -16.64 -7.62
C GLU A 13 -8.91 -17.66 -7.07
N THR A 14 -8.50 -18.93 -6.93
CA THR A 14 -9.36 -20.01 -6.44
C THR A 14 -9.73 -19.79 -4.99
N ASN A 15 -8.75 -19.49 -4.16
CA ASN A 15 -8.97 -19.29 -2.73
C ASN A 15 -9.24 -17.82 -2.38
N GLY A 16 -8.92 -16.88 -3.27
CA GLY A 16 -9.20 -15.46 -3.08
C GLY A 16 -8.19 -14.76 -2.19
N THR A 17 -6.91 -15.05 -2.34
CA THR A 17 -5.83 -14.41 -1.57
C THR A 17 -4.57 -14.24 -2.42
N GLY A 18 -3.52 -13.59 -1.91
CA GLY A 18 -2.28 -13.43 -2.65
C GLY A 18 -1.23 -12.54 -1.99
N VAL A 19 -0.13 -12.32 -2.70
CA VAL A 19 1.04 -11.56 -2.24
C VAL A 19 1.48 -10.56 -3.28
N THR A 20 1.86 -9.37 -2.83
CA THR A 20 2.59 -8.38 -3.62
C THR A 20 3.93 -8.10 -2.93
N ALA A 21 5.02 -8.44 -3.60
CA ALA A 21 6.38 -8.15 -3.15
C ALA A 21 6.90 -6.91 -3.87
N ILE A 22 7.33 -5.91 -3.10
CA ILE A 22 7.94 -4.66 -3.59
C ILE A 22 9.41 -4.73 -3.18
N ILE A 23 10.31 -4.91 -4.14
CA ILE A 23 11.72 -5.24 -3.91
C ILE A 23 12.61 -4.09 -4.34
N CYS A 24 13.57 -3.73 -3.50
CA CYS A 24 14.73 -2.91 -3.84
C CYS A 24 15.99 -3.70 -3.48
N GLU A 25 16.60 -4.35 -4.47
CA GLU A 25 17.70 -5.29 -4.24
C GLU A 25 18.91 -4.65 -3.52
N ASP A 26 19.23 -3.40 -3.83
CA ASP A 26 20.34 -2.65 -3.23
C ASP A 26 19.95 -1.99 -1.89
N GLY A 27 18.71 -2.20 -1.46
CA GLY A 27 18.12 -1.59 -0.27
C GLY A 27 17.69 -0.13 -0.49
N ALA A 28 16.49 0.19 0.01
CA ALA A 28 15.90 1.53 0.02
C ALA A 28 15.82 2.07 1.44
N VAL A 29 15.95 3.38 1.62
CA VAL A 29 15.63 4.03 2.90
C VAL A 29 14.16 3.79 3.20
N GLY A 30 13.87 3.22 4.37
CA GLY A 30 12.54 2.78 4.76
C GLY A 30 11.90 3.61 5.85
N GLY A 31 10.57 3.74 5.80
CA GLY A 31 9.74 4.30 6.85
C GLY A 31 8.41 3.56 6.96
N VAL A 32 7.70 3.73 8.07
CA VAL A 32 6.39 3.13 8.33
C VAL A 32 5.53 4.04 9.19
N SER A 33 4.23 3.99 8.97
CA SER A 33 3.22 4.52 9.89
C SER A 33 2.10 3.48 10.04
N VAL A 34 1.80 3.10 11.27
CA VAL A 34 0.71 2.16 11.62
C VAL A 34 -0.31 2.95 12.42
N ARG A 35 -1.49 3.21 11.84
CA ARG A 35 -2.58 3.97 12.48
C ARG A 35 -3.78 3.11 12.83
N GLY A 36 -3.91 1.93 12.23
CA GLY A 36 -4.95 0.98 12.60
C GLY A 36 -4.72 0.40 13.99
N ALA A 37 -5.80 0.10 14.72
CA ALA A 37 -5.73 -0.45 16.07
C ALA A 37 -5.55 -1.99 16.10
N ALA A 38 -5.75 -2.67 14.95
CA ALA A 38 -5.65 -4.13 14.82
C ALA A 38 -4.69 -4.55 13.68
N PRO A 39 -3.41 -4.09 13.66
CA PRO A 39 -2.50 -4.34 12.55
C PRO A 39 -1.96 -5.78 12.57
N ALA A 40 -1.77 -6.36 11.39
CA ALA A 40 -0.93 -7.54 11.16
C ALA A 40 0.32 -7.08 10.41
N THR A 41 1.44 -6.88 11.10
CA THR A 41 2.67 -6.30 10.55
C THR A 41 3.91 -7.10 10.94
N ARG A 42 4.96 -6.96 10.12
CA ARG A 42 6.26 -7.58 10.34
C ARG A 42 7.37 -6.53 10.34
N GLU A 43 8.20 -6.57 11.38
CA GLU A 43 9.47 -5.85 11.53
C GLU A 43 9.36 -4.31 11.39
N THR A 44 8.22 -3.75 11.79
CA THR A 44 7.96 -2.30 11.74
C THR A 44 8.80 -1.50 12.72
N ASP A 45 9.17 -2.09 13.87
CA ASP A 45 9.99 -1.41 14.88
C ASP A 45 11.38 -1.03 14.32
N LEU A 46 11.96 -1.87 13.44
CA LEU A 46 13.23 -1.57 12.76
C LEU A 46 13.20 -0.27 11.96
N LEU A 47 12.04 0.14 11.46
CA LEU A 47 11.86 1.36 10.67
C LEU A 47 11.76 2.64 11.51
N SER A 48 11.67 2.54 12.84
CA SER A 48 11.72 3.71 13.72
C SER A 48 13.00 4.51 13.50
N PRO A 49 12.94 5.86 13.48
CA PRO A 49 14.06 6.71 13.10
C PRO A 49 15.35 6.49 13.91
N GLU A 50 15.24 6.12 15.19
CA GLU A 50 16.35 5.88 16.09
C GLU A 50 17.04 4.51 15.90
N LYS A 51 16.47 3.60 15.09
CA LYS A 51 17.09 2.28 14.85
C LYS A 51 18.20 2.34 13.81
N THR A 52 19.21 1.53 13.99
CA THR A 52 20.49 1.57 13.25
C THR A 52 20.35 1.20 11.77
N VAL A 53 19.45 0.27 11.42
CA VAL A 53 19.30 -0.20 10.04
C VAL A 53 18.56 0.84 9.22
N GLU A 54 19.27 1.45 8.27
CA GLU A 54 18.76 2.53 7.43
C GLU A 54 17.95 2.04 6.22
N LYS A 55 18.29 0.86 5.69
CA LYS A 55 17.74 0.36 4.43
C LYS A 55 17.05 -0.98 4.61
N VAL A 56 15.96 -1.15 3.88
CA VAL A 56 15.24 -2.42 3.74
C VAL A 56 15.27 -2.89 2.30
N ASN A 57 15.20 -4.20 2.08
CA ASN A 57 15.28 -4.81 0.76
C ASN A 57 13.92 -5.08 0.12
N ALA A 58 12.87 -5.21 0.94
CA ALA A 58 11.52 -5.37 0.42
C ALA A 58 10.44 -4.95 1.42
N VAL A 59 9.28 -4.57 0.87
CA VAL A 59 8.00 -4.53 1.55
C VAL A 59 7.11 -5.62 0.96
N VAL A 60 6.48 -6.42 1.82
CA VAL A 60 5.52 -7.45 1.42
C VAL A 60 4.14 -7.06 1.88
N LEU A 61 3.22 -6.95 0.94
CA LEU A 61 1.79 -6.82 1.20
C LEU A 61 1.15 -8.17 0.90
N SER A 62 0.33 -8.70 1.81
CA SER A 62 -0.27 -10.03 1.64
C SER A 62 -1.72 -10.10 2.12
N GLY A 63 -2.45 -11.10 1.66
CA GLY A 63 -3.66 -11.57 2.32
C GLY A 63 -3.35 -12.45 3.53
N GLY A 64 -4.36 -13.11 4.10
CA GLY A 64 -4.21 -14.14 5.13
C GLY A 64 -4.06 -13.63 6.55
N SER A 65 -4.29 -12.35 6.83
CA SER A 65 -4.12 -11.80 8.18
C SER A 65 -2.73 -12.11 8.76
N ALA A 66 -2.61 -12.36 10.05
CA ALA A 66 -1.33 -12.70 10.69
C ALA A 66 -0.65 -13.94 10.09
N PHE A 67 -1.41 -14.93 9.58
CA PHE A 67 -0.83 -16.08 8.88
C PHE A 67 -0.06 -15.67 7.62
N GLY A 68 -0.59 -14.72 6.83
CA GLY A 68 0.02 -14.27 5.59
C GLY A 68 1.35 -13.54 5.75
N LEU A 69 1.73 -13.14 6.98
CA LEU A 69 3.07 -12.60 7.28
C LEU A 69 4.19 -13.61 6.97
N GLU A 70 3.87 -14.92 6.90
CA GLU A 70 4.81 -15.96 6.48
C GLU A 70 5.36 -15.73 5.07
N ALA A 71 4.59 -15.15 4.16
CA ALA A 71 5.02 -14.85 2.80
C ALA A 71 6.30 -14.01 2.75
N SER A 72 6.52 -13.14 3.74
CA SER A 72 7.75 -12.35 3.86
C SER A 72 9.00 -13.22 4.03
N CYS A 73 8.89 -14.41 4.62
CA CYS A 73 10.00 -15.38 4.74
C CYS A 73 10.41 -15.92 3.36
N GLY A 74 9.45 -16.07 2.43
CA GLY A 74 9.72 -16.49 1.06
C GLY A 74 10.47 -15.43 0.27
N VAL A 75 10.05 -14.17 0.38
CA VAL A 75 10.76 -13.03 -0.22
C VAL A 75 12.18 -12.90 0.35
N MET A 76 12.34 -13.07 1.67
CA MET A 76 13.65 -13.08 2.32
C MET A 76 14.54 -14.21 1.79
N GLN A 77 14.00 -15.42 1.62
CA GLN A 77 14.75 -16.55 1.07
C GLN A 77 15.23 -16.24 -0.34
N TYR A 78 14.34 -15.77 -1.24
CA TYR A 78 14.69 -15.40 -2.61
C TYR A 78 15.82 -14.39 -2.66
N LEU A 79 15.75 -13.31 -1.88
CA LEU A 79 16.79 -12.28 -1.82
C LEU A 79 18.12 -12.81 -1.27
N ALA A 80 18.09 -13.68 -0.27
CA ALA A 80 19.30 -14.32 0.28
C ALA A 80 20.01 -15.19 -0.76
N GLU A 81 19.27 -15.95 -1.56
CA GLU A 81 19.80 -16.76 -2.68
C GLU A 81 20.45 -15.89 -3.76
N GLN A 82 19.99 -14.65 -3.94
CA GLN A 82 20.58 -13.65 -4.83
C GLN A 82 21.73 -12.86 -4.18
N GLY A 83 22.09 -13.15 -2.93
CA GLY A 83 23.12 -12.42 -2.20
C GLY A 83 22.75 -10.96 -1.89
N LYS A 84 21.45 -10.65 -1.81
CA LYS A 84 20.92 -9.30 -1.57
C LYS A 84 20.47 -9.16 -0.12
N GLY A 85 20.95 -8.14 0.59
CA GLY A 85 20.60 -7.91 1.99
C GLY A 85 21.62 -7.08 2.75
N PHE A 86 21.40 -6.94 4.05
CA PHE A 86 22.31 -6.30 4.99
C PHE A 86 23.48 -7.25 5.31
N LYS A 87 24.70 -6.74 5.14
CA LYS A 87 25.92 -7.53 5.36
C LYS A 87 26.28 -7.57 6.84
N VAL A 88 26.41 -8.77 7.39
CA VAL A 88 26.88 -9.02 8.77
C VAL A 88 28.01 -10.04 8.71
N GLY A 89 29.25 -9.59 8.84
CA GLY A 89 30.42 -10.43 8.66
C GLY A 89 30.45 -11.06 7.25
N LYS A 90 30.39 -12.40 7.18
CA LYS A 90 30.35 -13.15 5.91
C LYS A 90 28.93 -13.44 5.43
N GLN A 91 27.92 -13.07 6.21
CA GLN A 91 26.53 -13.38 5.91
C GLN A 91 25.81 -12.17 5.29
N VAL A 92 24.76 -12.47 4.54
CA VAL A 92 23.85 -11.48 3.98
C VAL A 92 22.45 -11.77 4.52
N VAL A 93 21.85 -10.79 5.21
CA VAL A 93 20.53 -10.91 5.81
C VAL A 93 19.57 -9.93 5.11
N PRO A 94 18.66 -10.40 4.26
CA PRO A 94 17.68 -9.52 3.64
C PRO A 94 16.74 -8.95 4.72
N ILE A 95 16.55 -7.65 4.69
CA ILE A 95 15.59 -6.97 5.57
C ILE A 95 14.28 -6.85 4.81
N VAL A 96 13.27 -7.61 5.25
CA VAL A 96 11.95 -7.70 4.61
C VAL A 96 10.88 -7.37 5.63
N VAL A 97 10.26 -6.21 5.47
CA VAL A 97 9.14 -5.74 6.29
C VAL A 97 7.83 -6.02 5.58
N GLY A 98 6.69 -5.97 6.29
CA GLY A 98 5.42 -6.24 5.61
C GLY A 98 4.19 -6.01 6.46
N ALA A 99 3.03 -6.11 5.79
CA ALA A 99 1.71 -6.07 6.41
C ALA A 99 0.73 -6.96 5.64
N SER A 100 -0.31 -7.42 6.35
CA SER A 100 -1.32 -8.31 5.77
C SER A 100 -2.73 -7.78 5.99
N ILE A 101 -3.60 -7.96 4.96
CA ILE A 101 -5.04 -7.73 5.09
C ILE A 101 -5.73 -9.02 5.57
N PHE A 102 -6.91 -8.89 6.15
CA PHE A 102 -7.77 -10.01 6.48
C PHE A 102 -8.71 -10.32 5.31
N ASP A 103 -8.44 -11.40 4.58
CA ASP A 103 -9.26 -11.89 3.46
C ASP A 103 -9.69 -13.36 3.63
N LEU A 104 -9.54 -13.92 4.83
CA LEU A 104 -9.79 -15.33 5.16
C LEU A 104 -11.25 -15.76 4.96
N GLU A 105 -12.19 -14.81 4.84
CA GLU A 105 -13.63 -15.06 4.64
C GLU A 105 -14.10 -14.74 3.21
N TYR A 106 -13.19 -14.32 2.30
CA TYR A 106 -13.62 -13.85 0.97
C TYR A 106 -14.11 -15.00 0.08
N LYS A 107 -13.39 -16.11 0.00
CA LYS A 107 -13.77 -17.31 -0.73
C LYS A 107 -13.57 -18.54 0.14
N ASN A 108 -12.35 -19.07 0.15
CA ASN A 108 -12.00 -20.22 0.98
C ASN A 108 -11.06 -19.77 2.10
N PHE A 109 -11.09 -20.47 3.23
CA PHE A 109 -10.09 -20.26 4.28
C PHE A 109 -8.72 -20.68 3.74
N ALA A 110 -7.93 -19.69 3.34
CA ALA A 110 -6.58 -19.88 2.82
C ALA A 110 -5.73 -18.63 3.10
N PHE A 111 -4.44 -18.81 3.15
CA PHE A 111 -3.48 -17.72 3.33
C PHE A 111 -2.21 -18.00 2.53
N PRO A 112 -1.53 -16.96 2.05
CA PRO A 112 -0.29 -17.11 1.33
C PRO A 112 0.84 -17.50 2.31
N ASP A 113 1.51 -18.59 1.98
CA ASP A 113 2.64 -19.14 2.72
C ASP A 113 4.00 -18.61 2.21
N LYS A 114 5.07 -19.20 2.73
CA LYS A 114 6.44 -18.94 2.30
C LYS A 114 6.65 -19.17 0.79
N ALA A 115 6.05 -20.23 0.20
CA ALA A 115 6.20 -20.53 -1.22
C ALA A 115 5.51 -19.48 -2.09
N ALA A 116 4.35 -18.97 -1.68
CA ALA A 116 3.66 -17.86 -2.33
C ALA A 116 4.52 -16.58 -2.33
N GLY A 117 5.13 -16.24 -1.20
CA GLY A 117 6.05 -15.11 -1.10
C GLY A 117 7.29 -15.25 -1.99
N TYR A 118 7.90 -16.44 -2.02
CA TYR A 118 9.02 -16.74 -2.91
C TYR A 118 8.63 -16.58 -4.39
N SER A 119 7.47 -17.09 -4.78
CA SER A 119 6.93 -16.97 -6.13
C SER A 119 6.69 -15.50 -6.52
N ALA A 120 6.11 -14.70 -5.62
CA ALA A 120 5.93 -13.27 -5.85
C ALA A 120 7.26 -12.56 -6.09
N ALA A 121 8.29 -12.86 -5.27
CA ALA A 121 9.62 -12.27 -5.44
C ALA A 121 10.28 -12.69 -6.75
N LYS A 122 10.18 -13.96 -7.13
CA LYS A 122 10.73 -14.49 -8.38
C LYS A 122 10.08 -13.87 -9.63
N ASN A 123 8.81 -13.54 -9.54
CA ASN A 123 8.03 -12.91 -10.63
C ASN A 123 8.19 -11.38 -10.69
N ALA A 124 8.96 -10.78 -9.77
CA ALA A 124 9.07 -9.33 -9.67
C ALA A 124 9.77 -8.71 -10.89
N LYS A 125 9.15 -7.67 -11.45
CA LYS A 125 9.61 -6.95 -12.63
C LYS A 125 9.65 -5.45 -12.35
N GLU A 126 10.51 -4.75 -13.08
CA GLU A 126 10.52 -3.28 -13.09
C GLU A 126 9.23 -2.75 -13.70
N ASN A 127 8.73 -1.67 -13.11
CA ASN A 127 7.56 -0.93 -13.61
C ASN A 127 6.24 -1.75 -13.72
N ASP A 128 6.09 -2.82 -12.94
CA ASP A 128 4.83 -3.54 -12.85
C ASP A 128 3.85 -2.80 -11.90
N PHE A 129 3.24 -1.74 -12.40
CA PHE A 129 2.25 -0.93 -11.70
C PHE A 129 0.81 -1.33 -12.06
N SER A 130 0.55 -2.63 -12.09
CA SER A 130 -0.78 -3.18 -12.35
C SER A 130 -1.74 -2.88 -11.19
N SER A 131 -3.02 -2.68 -11.50
CA SER A 131 -4.11 -2.51 -10.52
C SER A 131 -5.20 -3.55 -10.73
N GLY A 132 -5.97 -3.85 -9.68
CA GLY A 132 -7.11 -4.77 -9.74
C GLY A 132 -6.99 -5.96 -8.80
N ASN A 133 -7.58 -7.09 -9.22
CA ASN A 133 -7.61 -8.33 -8.46
C ASN A 133 -6.31 -9.13 -8.61
N ILE A 134 -5.21 -8.56 -8.20
CA ILE A 134 -3.88 -9.18 -8.31
C ILE A 134 -3.14 -9.14 -6.98
N GLY A 135 -2.27 -10.12 -6.78
CA GLY A 135 -1.43 -10.18 -5.59
C GLY A 135 -2.24 -10.06 -4.30
N ALA A 136 -1.79 -9.21 -3.39
CA ALA A 136 -2.46 -8.95 -2.12
C ALA A 136 -3.89 -8.36 -2.28
N GLY A 137 -4.22 -7.80 -3.45
CA GLY A 137 -5.56 -7.27 -3.73
C GLY A 137 -6.61 -8.33 -4.07
N THR A 138 -6.22 -9.60 -4.24
CA THR A 138 -7.10 -10.67 -4.73
C THR A 138 -8.31 -10.91 -3.83
N GLY A 139 -8.12 -10.94 -2.51
CA GLY A 139 -9.21 -11.14 -1.53
C GLY A 139 -9.81 -9.86 -0.95
N ALA A 140 -9.32 -8.69 -1.35
CA ALA A 140 -9.69 -7.42 -0.75
C ALA A 140 -11.14 -7.00 -1.04
N THR A 141 -11.85 -6.50 -0.01
CA THR A 141 -13.26 -6.06 -0.06
C THR A 141 -13.47 -4.82 0.81
N VAL A 142 -14.53 -4.05 0.55
CA VAL A 142 -14.89 -2.84 1.32
C VAL A 142 -16.37 -2.83 1.69
N GLY A 143 -16.73 -2.06 2.72
CA GLY A 143 -18.13 -1.94 3.16
C GLY A 143 -18.66 -3.21 3.83
N LYS A 144 -17.96 -3.73 4.84
CA LYS A 144 -18.26 -5.05 5.48
C LYS A 144 -19.11 -4.99 6.74
N LEU A 145 -19.62 -3.82 7.13
CA LEU A 145 -20.39 -3.65 8.37
C LEU A 145 -21.65 -4.55 8.47
N LEU A 146 -22.25 -4.88 7.34
CA LEU A 146 -23.44 -5.73 7.26
C LEU A 146 -23.14 -7.16 6.79
N GLY A 147 -21.88 -7.58 6.82
CA GLY A 147 -21.43 -8.91 6.38
C GLY A 147 -20.82 -8.90 4.98
N MET A 148 -20.16 -10.03 4.64
CA MET A 148 -19.46 -10.19 3.36
C MET A 148 -20.40 -10.21 2.14
N GLU A 149 -21.66 -10.61 2.32
CA GLU A 149 -22.70 -10.61 1.30
C GLU A 149 -23.10 -9.20 0.84
N CYS A 150 -22.89 -8.19 1.70
CA CYS A 150 -23.15 -6.79 1.39
C CYS A 150 -21.88 -6.05 0.92
N ALA A 151 -20.71 -6.67 1.03
CA ALA A 151 -19.44 -6.04 0.71
C ALA A 151 -19.24 -5.84 -0.80
N ALA A 152 -18.55 -4.78 -1.17
CA ALA A 152 -18.09 -4.58 -2.54
C ALA A 152 -16.67 -5.13 -2.72
N LYS A 153 -16.37 -5.69 -3.91
CA LYS A 153 -15.01 -6.09 -4.27
C LYS A 153 -14.13 -4.85 -4.40
N ALA A 154 -12.94 -4.94 -3.83
CA ALA A 154 -11.87 -3.97 -3.98
C ALA A 154 -10.61 -4.68 -4.49
N GLY A 155 -9.43 -4.13 -4.33
CA GLY A 155 -8.23 -4.73 -4.87
C GLY A 155 -6.95 -4.02 -4.48
N LEU A 156 -5.95 -4.16 -5.35
CA LEU A 156 -4.73 -3.39 -5.35
C LEU A 156 -4.87 -2.23 -6.34
N GLY A 157 -4.49 -1.03 -5.94
CA GLY A 157 -4.48 0.13 -6.81
C GLY A 157 -3.17 0.88 -6.78
N VAL A 158 -2.83 1.51 -7.89
CA VAL A 158 -1.59 2.26 -8.06
C VAL A 158 -1.87 3.64 -8.64
N ALA A 159 -1.17 4.63 -8.11
CA ALA A 159 -1.11 5.97 -8.70
C ALA A 159 0.32 6.49 -8.66
N SER A 160 0.75 7.17 -9.72
CA SER A 160 2.11 7.72 -9.81
C SER A 160 2.17 9.06 -10.51
N VAL A 161 3.25 9.80 -10.26
CA VAL A 161 3.55 11.06 -10.92
C VAL A 161 5.06 11.23 -11.05
N THR A 162 5.48 11.85 -12.15
CA THR A 162 6.85 12.38 -12.31
C THR A 162 6.81 13.90 -12.19
N ILE A 163 7.64 14.46 -11.32
CA ILE A 163 7.74 15.90 -11.09
C ILE A 163 9.20 16.31 -10.89
N ASN A 164 9.66 17.30 -11.65
CA ASN A 164 11.04 17.82 -11.59
C ASN A 164 12.12 16.71 -11.67
N GLY A 165 11.84 15.63 -12.42
CA GLY A 165 12.72 14.46 -12.57
C GLY A 165 12.73 13.49 -11.40
N ALA A 166 12.02 13.78 -10.31
CA ALA A 166 11.70 12.81 -9.28
C ALA A 166 10.40 12.09 -9.59
N GLU A 167 10.30 10.84 -9.16
CA GLU A 167 9.15 9.99 -9.36
C GLU A 167 8.59 9.55 -8.00
N VAL A 168 7.26 9.54 -7.92
CA VAL A 168 6.53 9.08 -6.74
C VAL A 168 5.41 8.16 -7.20
N ALA A 169 5.30 7.00 -6.56
CA ALA A 169 4.17 6.09 -6.74
C ALA A 169 3.62 5.68 -5.38
N VAL A 170 2.32 5.43 -5.33
CA VAL A 170 1.66 4.83 -4.16
C VAL A 170 0.92 3.58 -4.61
N ILE A 171 1.17 2.49 -3.91
CA ILE A 171 0.48 1.21 -4.04
C ILE A 171 -0.39 1.05 -2.80
N SER A 172 -1.69 0.78 -2.98
CA SER A 172 -2.63 0.53 -1.88
C SER A 172 -3.38 -0.77 -2.11
N VAL A 173 -3.51 -1.58 -1.06
CA VAL A 173 -4.39 -2.75 -1.01
C VAL A 173 -5.55 -2.39 -0.09
N VAL A 174 -6.76 -2.35 -0.65
CA VAL A 174 -7.92 -1.72 -0.01
C VAL A 174 -8.90 -2.78 0.49
N ASN A 175 -8.88 -3.06 1.79
CA ASN A 175 -9.74 -4.03 2.45
C ASN A 175 -10.48 -3.40 3.66
N ALA A 176 -11.03 -2.20 3.49
CA ALA A 176 -11.54 -1.34 4.54
C ALA A 176 -12.90 -1.79 5.11
N LEU A 177 -13.17 -1.37 6.37
CA LEU A 177 -14.50 -1.42 6.96
C LEU A 177 -15.44 -0.47 6.23
N GLY A 178 -14.98 0.76 6.02
CA GLY A 178 -15.72 1.86 5.42
C GLY A 178 -15.91 1.74 3.91
N ASP A 179 -16.64 2.71 3.38
CA ASP A 179 -16.85 2.88 1.95
C ASP A 179 -15.68 3.65 1.31
N VAL A 180 -15.39 3.36 0.05
CA VAL A 180 -14.52 4.22 -0.77
C VAL A 180 -15.35 5.35 -1.34
N VAL A 181 -14.89 6.59 -1.12
CA VAL A 181 -15.58 7.81 -1.52
C VAL A 181 -14.72 8.64 -2.48
N ASP A 182 -15.38 9.26 -3.46
CA ASP A 182 -14.78 10.23 -4.37
C ASP A 182 -15.68 11.48 -4.43
N ASN A 183 -15.13 12.65 -4.10
CA ASN A 183 -15.85 13.91 -4.05
C ASN A 183 -17.20 13.83 -3.28
N GLY A 184 -17.20 13.12 -2.15
CA GLY A 184 -18.38 12.93 -1.29
C GLY A 184 -19.40 11.90 -1.80
N LYS A 185 -19.08 11.17 -2.88
CA LYS A 185 -19.93 10.09 -3.40
C LYS A 185 -19.29 8.73 -3.10
N ILE A 186 -20.09 7.78 -2.65
CA ILE A 186 -19.65 6.40 -2.47
C ILE A 186 -19.47 5.77 -3.87
N ILE A 187 -18.26 5.27 -4.15
CA ILE A 187 -17.92 4.57 -5.41
C ILE A 187 -17.75 3.07 -5.21
N ALA A 188 -17.48 2.62 -3.97
CA ALA A 188 -17.54 1.22 -3.56
C ALA A 188 -17.81 1.16 -2.04
N GLY A 189 -18.64 0.22 -1.59
CA GLY A 189 -19.03 0.14 -0.17
C GLY A 189 -20.15 -0.86 0.06
N ILE A 190 -20.88 -0.71 1.15
CA ILE A 190 -22.01 -1.58 1.50
C ILE A 190 -23.06 -1.51 0.39
N LYS A 191 -23.44 -2.67 -0.13
CA LYS A 191 -24.52 -2.80 -1.13
C LYS A 191 -25.82 -3.27 -0.45
N SER A 192 -26.90 -2.53 -0.66
CA SER A 192 -28.25 -2.99 -0.35
C SER A 192 -28.73 -4.02 -1.39
N PRO A 193 -29.79 -4.80 -1.09
CA PRO A 193 -30.33 -5.80 -2.01
C PRO A 193 -30.77 -5.26 -3.37
N ASP A 194 -31.15 -3.98 -3.45
CA ASP A 194 -31.51 -3.29 -4.69
C ASP A 194 -30.29 -2.66 -5.43
N GLY A 195 -29.06 -2.95 -4.95
CA GLY A 195 -27.81 -2.55 -5.59
C GLY A 195 -27.35 -1.13 -5.28
N ARG A 196 -28.07 -0.37 -4.44
CA ARG A 196 -27.64 0.97 -4.01
C ARG A 196 -26.56 0.86 -2.93
N PHE A 197 -25.66 1.83 -2.86
CA PHE A 197 -24.75 1.94 -1.73
C PHE A 197 -25.45 2.50 -0.49
N LEU A 198 -25.14 1.89 0.65
CA LEU A 198 -25.49 2.40 1.98
C LEU A 198 -24.25 3.11 2.55
N ASP A 199 -24.49 4.21 3.27
CA ASP A 199 -23.43 5.00 3.90
C ASP A 199 -22.90 4.27 5.15
N SER A 200 -21.69 3.70 5.08
CA SER A 200 -21.08 2.96 6.18
C SER A 200 -20.98 3.80 7.46
N LEU A 201 -20.71 5.09 7.37
CA LEU A 201 -20.63 5.96 8.54
C LEU A 201 -21.99 6.08 9.23
N LYS A 202 -23.09 6.20 8.48
CA LYS A 202 -24.44 6.25 9.03
C LYS A 202 -24.84 4.92 9.65
N VAL A 203 -24.54 3.80 8.99
CA VAL A 203 -24.79 2.46 9.51
C VAL A 203 -24.02 2.23 10.81
N PHE A 204 -22.75 2.62 10.86
CA PHE A 204 -21.91 2.51 12.04
C PHE A 204 -22.41 3.35 13.21
N THR A 205 -22.76 4.62 12.97
CA THR A 205 -23.26 5.55 14.00
C THR A 205 -24.68 5.23 14.47
N ALA A 206 -25.46 4.48 13.69
CA ALA A 206 -26.75 3.93 14.12
C ALA A 206 -26.63 2.74 15.08
N GLY A 207 -25.40 2.32 15.46
CA GLY A 207 -25.14 1.28 16.44
C GLY A 207 -24.93 -0.11 15.86
N THR A 208 -24.85 -0.25 14.54
CA THR A 208 -24.41 -1.51 13.90
C THR A 208 -22.91 -1.64 14.05
N ILE A 209 -22.48 -2.54 14.92
CA ILE A 209 -21.06 -2.83 15.14
C ILE A 209 -20.74 -4.08 14.34
N GLY A 210 -19.92 -3.93 13.27
CA GLY A 210 -19.47 -5.03 12.44
C GLY A 210 -18.55 -6.02 13.18
N GLN A 211 -18.09 -7.04 12.47
CA GLN A 211 -17.15 -8.02 13.01
C GLN A 211 -15.79 -7.38 13.32
N HIS A 212 -15.23 -7.74 14.47
CA HIS A 212 -13.95 -7.22 14.96
C HIS A 212 -12.77 -7.69 14.11
N GLY A 213 -11.84 -6.79 13.79
CA GLY A 213 -10.49 -7.12 13.33
C GLY A 213 -10.34 -7.62 11.88
N ALA A 214 -11.37 -7.51 11.05
CA ALA A 214 -11.39 -8.05 9.68
C ALA A 214 -11.10 -7.01 8.57
N ASN A 215 -10.59 -5.84 8.93
CA ASN A 215 -10.48 -4.71 8.01
C ASN A 215 -9.07 -4.11 8.05
N THR A 216 -8.58 -3.68 6.90
CA THR A 216 -7.22 -3.17 6.82
C THR A 216 -6.98 -2.55 5.46
N THR A 217 -6.46 -1.33 5.40
CA THR A 217 -5.86 -0.79 4.19
C THR A 217 -4.36 -0.67 4.40
N ILE A 218 -3.60 -1.38 3.56
CA ILE A 218 -2.14 -1.36 3.61
C ILE A 218 -1.55 -0.82 2.32
N GLY A 219 -0.36 -0.22 2.39
CA GLY A 219 0.25 0.31 1.19
C GLY A 219 1.71 0.66 1.32
N CYS A 220 2.28 1.14 0.22
CA CYS A 220 3.66 1.57 0.13
C CYS A 220 3.80 2.78 -0.79
N VAL A 221 4.47 3.81 -0.29
CA VAL A 221 4.94 4.96 -1.06
C VAL A 221 6.31 4.65 -1.60
N LEU A 222 6.52 4.78 -2.91
CA LEU A 222 7.80 4.57 -3.59
C LEU A 222 8.29 5.90 -4.16
N THR A 223 9.58 6.20 -4.01
CA THR A 223 10.18 7.36 -4.64
C THR A 223 11.66 7.14 -4.95
N ASN A 224 12.16 7.80 -6.00
CA ASN A 224 13.59 7.90 -6.25
C ASN A 224 14.22 9.15 -5.62
N ALA A 225 13.44 9.94 -4.88
CA ALA A 225 13.91 11.15 -4.20
C ALA A 225 14.91 10.83 -3.07
N LYS A 226 15.89 11.72 -2.89
CA LYS A 226 16.83 11.66 -1.76
C LYS A 226 16.14 12.16 -0.50
N ILE A 227 15.87 11.24 0.41
CA ILE A 227 15.24 11.52 1.71
C ILE A 227 15.91 10.73 2.83
N THR A 228 15.79 11.24 4.04
CA THR A 228 16.23 10.57 5.26
C THR A 228 15.19 9.56 5.76
N LYS A 229 15.58 8.69 6.69
CA LYS A 229 14.67 7.76 7.36
C LYS A 229 13.52 8.47 8.10
N VAL A 230 13.80 9.62 8.74
CA VAL A 230 12.78 10.48 9.35
C VAL A 230 11.75 10.95 8.31
N GLN A 231 12.24 11.40 7.15
CA GLN A 231 11.38 11.85 6.05
C GLN A 231 10.58 10.69 5.43
N ALA A 232 11.14 9.49 5.34
CA ALA A 232 10.42 8.30 4.88
C ALA A 232 9.25 7.96 5.83
N ASN A 233 9.48 7.98 7.15
CA ASN A 233 8.40 7.82 8.14
C ASN A 233 7.33 8.91 7.98
N ARG A 234 7.74 10.16 7.72
CA ARG A 234 6.79 11.25 7.48
C ARG A 234 5.95 11.04 6.20
N LEU A 235 6.53 10.50 5.12
CA LEU A 235 5.75 10.16 3.92
C LEU A 235 4.76 9.04 4.18
N ALA A 236 5.16 8.00 4.92
CA ALA A 236 4.28 6.93 5.33
C ALA A 236 3.10 7.45 6.19
N ASP A 237 3.37 8.40 7.08
CA ASP A 237 2.35 9.05 7.90
C ASP A 237 1.37 9.88 7.05
N LEU A 238 1.86 10.67 6.10
CA LEU A 238 1.04 11.47 5.19
C LEU A 238 0.18 10.64 4.21
N ALA A 239 0.56 9.39 3.93
CA ALA A 239 -0.27 8.49 3.14
C ALA A 239 -1.64 8.24 3.81
N HIS A 240 -1.68 8.21 5.14
CA HIS A 240 -2.93 8.08 5.89
C HIS A 240 -3.88 9.27 5.73
N ASP A 241 -3.36 10.47 5.45
CA ASP A 241 -4.22 11.62 5.14
C ASP A 241 -4.97 11.40 3.82
N GLY A 242 -4.32 10.76 2.84
CA GLY A 242 -4.96 10.35 1.58
C GLY A 242 -5.97 9.22 1.78
N LEU A 243 -5.64 8.26 2.65
CA LEU A 243 -6.56 7.19 3.03
C LEU A 243 -7.84 7.78 3.67
N ALA A 244 -7.69 8.70 4.62
CA ALA A 244 -8.82 9.32 5.31
C ALA A 244 -9.72 10.19 4.39
N ARG A 245 -9.19 10.66 3.25
CA ARG A 245 -9.99 11.34 2.22
C ARG A 245 -10.78 10.38 1.35
N ALA A 246 -10.25 9.18 1.12
CA ALA A 246 -10.83 8.19 0.21
C ALA A 246 -11.70 7.15 0.89
N ILE A 247 -11.58 6.96 2.22
CA ILE A 247 -12.30 5.91 2.96
C ILE A 247 -13.04 6.52 4.15
N SER A 248 -14.34 6.20 4.28
CA SER A 248 -15.21 6.69 5.36
C SER A 248 -16.10 5.58 5.91
N PRO A 249 -16.04 5.29 7.25
CA PRO A 249 -15.03 5.70 8.21
C PRO A 249 -13.69 5.00 7.95
N SER A 250 -12.59 5.58 8.45
CA SER A 250 -11.24 5.00 8.39
C SER A 250 -10.60 4.99 9.78
N HIS A 251 -9.55 4.19 9.97
CA HIS A 251 -8.78 4.09 11.22
C HIS A 251 -9.64 3.77 12.45
N THR A 252 -10.68 2.97 12.27
CA THR A 252 -11.50 2.52 13.39
C THR A 252 -10.73 1.49 14.24
N ASN A 253 -11.27 1.12 15.40
CA ASN A 253 -10.69 0.05 16.22
C ASN A 253 -10.70 -1.33 15.54
N PHE A 254 -11.35 -1.45 14.39
CA PHE A 254 -11.47 -2.68 13.62
C PHE A 254 -10.53 -2.73 12.41
N ASP A 255 -9.82 -1.63 12.12
CA ASP A 255 -8.89 -1.52 11.00
C ASP A 255 -7.45 -1.77 11.44
N GLY A 256 -6.64 -2.37 10.57
CA GLY A 256 -5.21 -2.60 10.76
C GLY A 256 -4.33 -1.74 9.85
N ASP A 257 -4.76 -0.53 9.53
CA ASP A 257 -4.19 0.33 8.50
C ASP A 257 -2.72 0.64 8.72
N ALA A 258 -1.89 0.37 7.69
CA ALA A 258 -0.46 0.61 7.73
C ALA A 258 0.08 1.03 6.36
N TYR A 259 0.93 2.04 6.32
CA TYR A 259 1.67 2.44 5.14
C TYR A 259 3.17 2.40 5.38
N PHE A 260 3.89 1.91 4.37
CA PHE A 260 5.35 1.98 4.28
C PHE A 260 5.76 3.09 3.32
N ALA A 261 7.01 3.52 3.39
CA ALA A 261 7.63 4.36 2.38
C ALA A 261 9.04 3.85 2.08
N LEU A 262 9.39 3.77 0.80
CA LEU A 262 10.71 3.36 0.31
C LEU A 262 11.29 4.42 -0.61
N ALA A 263 12.56 4.79 -0.40
CA ALA A 263 13.28 5.74 -1.25
C ALA A 263 14.61 5.16 -1.74
N SER A 264 14.80 5.15 -3.06
CA SER A 264 16.06 4.69 -3.67
C SER A 264 17.18 5.75 -3.65
N ASN A 265 16.87 6.99 -3.28
CA ASN A 265 17.81 8.09 -3.03
C ASN A 265 18.68 8.50 -4.24
N GLU A 266 18.08 8.68 -5.40
CA GLU A 266 18.77 9.03 -6.65
C GLU A 266 18.65 10.51 -7.02
N LYS A 267 17.48 11.13 -6.79
CA LYS A 267 17.11 12.47 -7.26
C LYS A 267 16.89 13.45 -6.12
N SER A 268 17.47 14.64 -6.24
CA SER A 268 17.19 15.74 -5.29
C SER A 268 15.92 16.47 -5.69
N ILE A 269 15.02 16.66 -4.73
CA ILE A 269 13.79 17.44 -4.86
C ILE A 269 13.49 18.13 -3.53
N GLU A 270 12.78 19.25 -3.57
CA GLU A 270 12.24 19.87 -2.35
C GLU A 270 11.24 18.93 -1.67
N PHE A 271 11.52 18.57 -0.42
CA PHE A 271 10.74 17.56 0.31
C PHE A 271 9.26 17.94 0.48
N ASN A 272 8.94 19.22 0.62
CA ASN A 272 7.55 19.69 0.74
C ASN A 272 6.70 19.37 -0.49
N ILE A 273 7.31 19.21 -1.67
CA ILE A 273 6.59 18.75 -2.86
C ILE A 273 6.08 17.33 -2.65
N LEU A 274 6.90 16.44 -2.08
CA LEU A 274 6.51 15.06 -1.77
C LEU A 274 5.40 15.03 -0.73
N THR A 275 5.49 15.87 0.31
CA THR A 275 4.47 15.93 1.38
C THR A 275 3.09 16.35 0.85
N ALA A 276 3.04 17.20 -0.17
CA ALA A 276 1.80 17.62 -0.81
C ALA A 276 1.24 16.55 -1.80
N LEU A 277 2.13 15.77 -2.44
CA LEU A 277 1.74 14.80 -3.45
C LEU A 277 1.28 13.46 -2.87
N VAL A 278 1.94 12.98 -1.81
CA VAL A 278 1.67 11.65 -1.26
C VAL A 278 0.20 11.46 -0.85
N PRO A 279 -0.46 12.38 -0.13
CA PRO A 279 -1.88 12.24 0.18
C PRO A 279 -2.77 12.12 -1.07
N GLN A 280 -2.49 12.92 -2.10
CA GLN A 280 -3.26 12.90 -3.36
C GLN A 280 -3.06 11.59 -4.13
N LEU A 281 -1.82 11.08 -4.17
CA LEU A 281 -1.53 9.81 -4.84
C LEU A 281 -2.12 8.63 -4.08
N THR A 282 -2.14 8.68 -2.75
CA THR A 282 -2.79 7.66 -1.93
C THR A 282 -4.29 7.61 -2.20
N GLU A 283 -4.97 8.76 -2.17
CA GLU A 283 -6.39 8.86 -2.54
C GLU A 283 -6.65 8.25 -3.93
N LYS A 284 -5.86 8.61 -4.93
CA LYS A 284 -5.98 8.08 -6.30
C LYS A 284 -5.69 6.59 -6.40
N SER A 285 -4.72 6.07 -5.64
CA SER A 285 -4.43 4.62 -5.62
C SER A 285 -5.58 3.83 -4.99
N ILE A 286 -6.24 4.37 -3.97
CA ILE A 286 -7.43 3.76 -3.37
C ILE A 286 -8.60 3.75 -4.36
N HIS A 287 -8.83 4.85 -5.09
CA HIS A 287 -9.83 4.86 -6.16
C HIS A 287 -9.52 3.84 -7.26
N ALA A 288 -8.25 3.72 -7.67
CA ALA A 288 -7.81 2.74 -8.66
C ALA A 288 -8.06 1.28 -8.19
N ALA A 289 -7.95 1.01 -6.90
CA ALA A 289 -8.19 -0.31 -6.34
C ALA A 289 -9.64 -0.81 -6.49
N VAL A 290 -10.61 0.09 -6.63
CA VAL A 290 -12.03 -0.25 -6.79
C VAL A 290 -12.55 -0.05 -8.21
N THR A 291 -11.86 0.77 -9.02
CA THR A 291 -12.24 1.01 -10.42
C THR A 291 -11.48 0.12 -11.41
N GLY A 292 -10.38 -0.50 -10.98
CA GLY A 292 -9.47 -1.28 -11.85
C GLY A 292 -8.66 -0.42 -12.83
N GLN A 293 -8.68 0.91 -12.70
CA GLN A 293 -7.97 1.84 -13.58
C GLN A 293 -6.69 2.34 -12.90
N SER A 294 -5.53 2.01 -13.46
CA SER A 294 -4.25 2.57 -13.00
C SER A 294 -4.17 4.07 -13.36
N ASN A 295 -4.00 4.92 -12.37
CA ASN A 295 -3.83 6.37 -12.55
C ASN A 295 -2.33 6.71 -12.71
N LEU A 296 -1.75 6.33 -13.85
CA LEU A 296 -0.37 6.68 -14.21
C LEU A 296 -0.37 8.04 -14.92
N THR A 297 0.03 9.09 -14.25
CA THR A 297 0.09 10.43 -14.82
C THR A 297 1.53 10.81 -15.15
N GLN A 298 1.91 10.76 -16.42
CA GLN A 298 3.08 11.50 -16.90
C GLN A 298 2.68 12.98 -17.05
N LYS A 299 2.81 13.78 -16.01
CA LYS A 299 2.84 15.23 -16.19
C LYS A 299 4.23 15.61 -16.71
N LYS A 300 4.36 15.82 -18.03
CA LYS A 300 5.35 16.79 -18.53
C LYS A 300 5.02 18.09 -17.81
N THR A 301 5.97 18.63 -17.08
CA THR A 301 5.87 19.95 -16.43
C THR A 301 5.67 20.97 -17.54
N ASP A 302 4.43 21.26 -17.87
CA ASP A 302 4.11 22.30 -18.82
C ASP A 302 4.50 23.63 -18.21
N LYS A 303 5.14 24.47 -19.04
CA LYS A 303 5.59 25.84 -18.79
C LYS A 303 4.53 26.78 -18.17
N LEU A 304 3.33 26.27 -17.88
CA LEU A 304 2.20 27.04 -17.34
C LEU A 304 2.41 27.46 -15.88
N ILE A 305 3.09 26.65 -15.06
CA ILE A 305 3.30 26.99 -13.63
C ILE A 305 4.41 28.04 -13.50
N PHE A 306 5.43 28.03 -14.35
CA PHE A 306 6.47 29.05 -14.35
C PHE A 306 5.94 30.43 -14.78
N GLY A 307 4.93 30.49 -15.65
CA GLY A 307 4.29 31.73 -16.09
C GLY A 307 3.44 32.42 -15.03
N ILE A 308 2.87 31.65 -14.08
CA ILE A 308 2.05 32.20 -12.98
C ILE A 308 2.97 32.82 -11.91
N PHE A 309 4.08 32.19 -11.58
CA PHE A 309 5.06 32.73 -10.60
C PHE A 309 5.71 34.03 -11.09
N GLN A 310 6.05 34.16 -12.38
CA GLN A 310 6.63 35.41 -12.90
C GLN A 310 5.63 36.58 -12.95
N LYS A 311 4.32 36.31 -12.94
CA LYS A 311 3.28 37.36 -12.91
C LYS A 311 2.89 37.83 -11.51
N MET A 312 3.20 37.06 -10.47
CA MET A 312 2.87 37.39 -9.06
C MET A 312 3.99 38.15 -8.36
N TRP A 313 5.19 38.29 -8.97
CA TRP A 313 6.35 38.99 -8.40
C TRP A 313 6.84 40.15 -9.32
N LYS A 314 6.00 40.67 -10.17
CA LYS A 314 6.10 41.96 -10.83
C LYS A 314 4.92 42.83 -10.35
#